data_65a767e8d411c54e82e01b6d1b208b91
#
_entry.id   65a767e8d411c54e82e01b6d1b208b91
#
_cell.length_a   1.000
_cell.length_b   1.000
_cell.length_c   1.000
_cell.angle_alpha   90.00
_cell.angle_beta   90.00
_cell.angle_gamma   90.00
#
_symmetry.space_group_name_H-M   'P 1'
#
loop_
_entity.id
_entity.type
_entity.pdbx_description
1 polymer ?
#
loop_
_entity_poly.entity_id
_entity_poly.type
_entity_poly.pdbx_seq_one_letter_code
_entity_poly.pdbx_strand_id
1 'polypeptide(L)'
;MKASVFYGKDDIRFEEVDKPDISDKEILIQMKACGLCGTDIHKVTEELVPSGSVLGHEYAGEIVAVGKEVSDFSLGDRVTGGIHVPCFTCKQCSRGHYTLCPEFKKTNIHPGGFVEYIKLPEEHVNHLLYKIPDGMSYSEASLAEPVACCIHGQKAVDIYAGDRVLVMGAGPIGLIHSQLLKNKLVKEVVITDVSDHRLNNAHEFGADLTINTGDTNLEMYLQEQGHPGFDVVIIAAGISALLPQAMNVLKRGGTVVCFSPFTVKPVMEIDASMFFHDEKSIVGTYSVSPYEFEEAILAIQNGVINTEALITHEMPLADLGKAIELTQNKTENVLKIVLKNE
;
A
#
# COMPACT_ATOMS: atom_id res chain seq x y z
N MET A 1 -23.13 15.51 -5.59
CA MET A 1 -22.61 14.54 -4.62
C MET A 1 -21.58 15.18 -3.72
N LYS A 2 -21.34 14.64 -2.53
CA LYS A 2 -20.33 15.16 -1.62
C LYS A 2 -18.95 14.55 -1.90
N ALA A 3 -17.90 15.34 -1.71
CA ALA A 3 -16.50 14.96 -1.83
C ALA A 3 -15.61 15.71 -0.83
N SER A 4 -14.52 15.10 -0.42
CA SER A 4 -13.43 15.76 0.28
C SER A 4 -12.40 16.26 -0.73
N VAL A 5 -12.40 17.57 -0.99
CA VAL A 5 -11.64 18.24 -2.06
C VAL A 5 -10.41 18.92 -1.47
N PHE A 6 -9.24 18.68 -2.08
CA PHE A 6 -7.98 19.32 -1.74
C PHE A 6 -7.85 20.69 -2.41
N TYR A 7 -7.55 21.72 -1.63
CA TYR A 7 -7.31 23.09 -2.12
C TYR A 7 -5.89 23.61 -1.84
N GLY A 8 -5.20 23.01 -0.90
CA GLY A 8 -3.84 23.34 -0.48
C GLY A 8 -3.47 22.62 0.81
N LYS A 9 -2.26 22.85 1.29
CA LYS A 9 -1.81 22.31 2.57
C LYS A 9 -2.77 22.81 3.67
N ASP A 10 -3.26 21.89 4.48
CA ASP A 10 -4.21 22.12 5.55
C ASP A 10 -5.60 22.67 5.10
N ASP A 11 -5.90 22.66 3.80
CA ASP A 11 -7.19 23.10 3.24
C ASP A 11 -7.85 21.93 2.46
N ILE A 12 -8.59 21.12 3.19
CA ILE A 12 -9.45 20.06 2.66
C ILE A 12 -10.87 20.39 3.01
N ARG A 13 -11.73 20.49 1.99
CA ARG A 13 -13.13 20.90 2.15
C ARG A 13 -14.07 19.78 1.78
N PHE A 14 -15.06 19.54 2.64
CA PHE A 14 -16.15 18.61 2.33
C PHE A 14 -17.30 19.41 1.69
N GLU A 15 -17.45 19.27 0.39
CA GLU A 15 -18.34 20.11 -0.40
C GLU A 15 -19.09 19.35 -1.49
N GLU A 16 -20.02 20.03 -2.16
CA GLU A 16 -20.74 19.46 -3.30
C GLU A 16 -19.95 19.62 -4.58
N VAL A 17 -19.84 18.49 -5.31
CA VAL A 17 -19.25 18.41 -6.64
C VAL A 17 -20.22 17.70 -7.59
N ASP A 18 -20.02 17.83 -8.89
CA ASP A 18 -20.83 17.14 -9.88
C ASP A 18 -20.69 15.62 -9.76
N LYS A 19 -21.83 14.93 -9.79
CA LYS A 19 -21.85 13.47 -9.87
C LYS A 19 -21.51 13.06 -11.28
N PRO A 20 -20.51 12.17 -11.52
CA PRO A 20 -20.14 11.80 -12.88
C PRO A 20 -21.21 10.95 -13.57
N ASP A 21 -21.47 11.25 -14.82
CA ASP A 21 -22.24 10.38 -15.72
C ASP A 21 -21.37 9.24 -16.25
N ILE A 22 -22.00 8.08 -16.53
CA ILE A 22 -21.32 6.92 -17.12
C ILE A 22 -21.72 6.71 -18.57
N SER A 23 -20.79 6.20 -19.37
CA SER A 23 -21.01 5.70 -20.72
C SER A 23 -21.53 4.25 -20.72
N ASP A 24 -21.77 3.71 -21.90
CA ASP A 24 -22.27 2.34 -22.05
C ASP A 24 -21.27 1.24 -21.58
N LYS A 25 -20.00 1.59 -21.34
CA LYS A 25 -18.92 0.66 -20.92
C LYS A 25 -18.37 0.91 -19.51
N GLU A 26 -18.95 1.86 -18.80
CA GLU A 26 -18.47 2.29 -17.49
C GLU A 26 -19.40 1.83 -16.36
N ILE A 27 -18.90 1.90 -15.15
CA ILE A 27 -19.66 1.60 -13.93
C ILE A 27 -19.60 2.80 -12.99
N LEU A 28 -20.71 3.04 -12.28
CA LEU A 28 -20.75 3.96 -11.15
C LEU A 28 -20.92 3.14 -9.86
N ILE A 29 -20.03 3.36 -8.91
CA ILE A 29 -20.16 2.78 -7.56
C ILE A 29 -20.50 3.86 -6.54
N GLN A 30 -21.30 3.50 -5.54
CA GLN A 30 -21.38 4.25 -4.29
C GLN A 30 -20.24 3.80 -3.40
N MET A 31 -19.30 4.69 -3.10
CA MET A 31 -18.20 4.40 -2.19
C MET A 31 -18.76 4.15 -0.78
N LYS A 32 -18.35 3.08 -0.16
CA LYS A 32 -18.72 2.69 1.22
C LYS A 32 -17.55 2.80 2.19
N ALA A 33 -16.34 2.55 1.70
CA ALA A 33 -15.11 2.65 2.45
C ALA A 33 -13.95 3.06 1.54
N CYS A 34 -13.07 3.92 2.03
CA CYS A 34 -11.81 4.27 1.35
C CYS A 34 -10.69 4.45 2.37
N GLY A 35 -9.63 3.66 2.25
CA GLY A 35 -8.47 3.74 3.13
C GLY A 35 -7.66 5.02 2.89
N LEU A 36 -7.15 5.60 3.97
CA LEU A 36 -6.19 6.71 3.91
C LEU A 36 -4.77 6.15 3.77
N CYS A 37 -4.10 6.51 2.68
CA CYS A 37 -2.73 6.10 2.37
C CYS A 37 -1.70 7.18 2.75
N GLY A 38 -0.49 6.75 3.10
CA GLY A 38 0.64 7.66 3.26
C GLY A 38 0.94 8.48 2.01
N THR A 39 0.62 7.94 0.83
CA THR A 39 0.73 8.66 -0.46
C THR A 39 -0.23 9.84 -0.55
N ASP A 40 -1.45 9.72 -0.03
CA ASP A 40 -2.42 10.83 -0.01
C ASP A 40 -1.92 11.93 0.92
N ILE A 41 -1.41 11.55 2.10
CA ILE A 41 -0.82 12.49 3.06
C ILE A 41 0.38 13.22 2.45
N HIS A 42 1.27 12.49 1.77
CA HIS A 42 2.43 13.09 1.10
C HIS A 42 2.01 14.06 0.00
N LYS A 43 1.00 13.71 -0.83
CA LYS A 43 0.47 14.59 -1.86
C LYS A 43 -0.11 15.88 -1.29
N VAL A 44 -0.80 15.81 -0.15
CA VAL A 44 -1.37 16.98 0.55
C VAL A 44 -0.26 17.85 1.15
N THR A 45 0.68 17.24 1.87
CA THR A 45 1.74 17.95 2.61
C THR A 45 2.71 18.68 1.67
N GLU A 46 3.07 18.05 0.54
CA GLU A 46 4.01 18.58 -0.45
C GLU A 46 3.32 19.28 -1.63
N GLU A 47 2.00 19.44 -1.58
CA GLU A 47 1.17 20.09 -2.61
C GLU A 47 1.45 19.53 -4.03
N LEU A 48 1.52 18.19 -4.15
CA LEU A 48 1.89 17.49 -5.39
C LEU A 48 0.74 17.31 -6.37
N VAL A 49 -0.46 17.78 -6.04
CA VAL A 49 -1.66 17.70 -6.90
C VAL A 49 -2.28 19.08 -7.06
N PRO A 50 -2.97 19.36 -8.18
CA PRO A 50 -3.65 20.62 -8.38
C PRO A 50 -4.72 20.89 -7.32
N SER A 51 -4.94 22.18 -7.01
CA SER A 51 -6.08 22.62 -6.23
C SER A 51 -7.39 22.20 -6.91
N GLY A 52 -8.38 21.74 -6.14
CA GLY A 52 -9.63 21.16 -6.63
C GLY A 52 -9.56 19.65 -6.88
N SER A 53 -8.44 18.96 -6.54
CA SER A 53 -8.32 17.51 -6.69
C SER A 53 -9.07 16.74 -5.61
N VAL A 54 -9.65 15.59 -5.99
CA VAL A 54 -10.13 14.56 -5.05
C VAL A 54 -9.12 13.43 -5.02
N LEU A 55 -8.64 13.09 -3.83
CA LEU A 55 -7.67 12.01 -3.58
C LEU A 55 -8.36 10.69 -3.20
N GLY A 56 -7.58 9.73 -2.71
CA GLY A 56 -8.05 8.40 -2.32
C GLY A 56 -7.97 7.38 -3.46
N HIS A 57 -7.50 6.18 -3.12
CA HIS A 57 -7.27 5.12 -4.10
C HIS A 57 -7.48 3.69 -3.53
N GLU A 58 -7.72 3.57 -2.25
CA GLU A 58 -7.98 2.30 -1.56
C GLU A 58 -9.49 2.17 -1.31
N TYR A 59 -10.28 1.99 -2.37
CA TYR A 59 -11.74 2.07 -2.29
C TYR A 59 -12.43 0.71 -2.26
N ALA A 60 -13.61 0.69 -1.63
CA ALA A 60 -14.60 -0.38 -1.73
C ALA A 60 -16.00 0.24 -1.79
N GLY A 61 -16.90 -0.36 -2.56
CA GLY A 61 -18.24 0.20 -2.72
C GLY A 61 -19.24 -0.76 -3.36
N GLU A 62 -20.43 -0.24 -3.64
CA GLU A 62 -21.53 -0.97 -4.24
C GLU A 62 -21.88 -0.38 -5.60
N ILE A 63 -22.12 -1.20 -6.60
CA ILE A 63 -22.49 -0.78 -7.96
C ILE A 63 -23.91 -0.22 -7.94
N VAL A 64 -24.05 1.05 -8.36
CA VAL A 64 -25.34 1.77 -8.43
C VAL A 64 -25.78 2.13 -9.85
N ALA A 65 -24.87 2.03 -10.83
CA ALA A 65 -25.22 2.11 -12.25
C ALA A 65 -24.23 1.29 -13.08
N VAL A 66 -24.72 0.66 -14.14
CA VAL A 66 -23.96 -0.22 -15.04
C VAL A 66 -24.23 0.19 -16.48
N GLY A 67 -23.16 0.42 -17.25
CA GLY A 67 -23.26 0.69 -18.69
C GLY A 67 -23.81 -0.52 -19.46
N LYS A 68 -24.52 -0.28 -20.55
CA LYS A 68 -25.27 -1.33 -21.30
C LYS A 68 -24.38 -2.43 -21.92
N GLU A 69 -23.10 -2.13 -22.17
CA GLU A 69 -22.12 -3.06 -22.73
C GLU A 69 -21.33 -3.83 -21.67
N VAL A 70 -21.55 -3.56 -20.37
CA VAL A 70 -20.92 -4.28 -19.26
C VAL A 70 -21.72 -5.54 -18.98
N SER A 71 -21.08 -6.71 -19.01
CA SER A 71 -21.73 -8.03 -18.82
C SER A 71 -21.40 -8.71 -17.49
N ASP A 72 -20.23 -8.44 -16.91
CA ASP A 72 -19.68 -9.23 -15.79
C ASP A 72 -20.11 -8.73 -14.41
N PHE A 73 -20.73 -7.54 -14.38
CA PHE A 73 -21.16 -6.87 -13.16
C PHE A 73 -22.63 -6.48 -13.22
N SER A 74 -23.27 -6.42 -12.06
CA SER A 74 -24.68 -6.10 -11.88
C SER A 74 -24.88 -5.03 -10.80
N LEU A 75 -26.06 -4.38 -10.83
CA LEU A 75 -26.48 -3.48 -9.75
C LEU A 75 -26.46 -4.23 -8.42
N GLY A 76 -25.91 -3.58 -7.38
CA GLY A 76 -25.80 -4.16 -6.04
C GLY A 76 -24.56 -5.03 -5.83
N ASP A 77 -23.78 -5.34 -6.86
CA ASP A 77 -22.49 -6.02 -6.67
C ASP A 77 -21.56 -5.16 -5.78
N ARG A 78 -20.94 -5.82 -4.81
CA ARG A 78 -19.97 -5.23 -3.91
C ARG A 78 -18.58 -5.37 -4.52
N VAL A 79 -17.86 -4.25 -4.69
CA VAL A 79 -16.62 -4.24 -5.48
C VAL A 79 -15.52 -3.43 -4.83
N THR A 80 -14.27 -3.82 -5.14
CA THR A 80 -13.03 -3.10 -4.86
C THR A 80 -12.10 -3.19 -6.07
N GLY A 81 -11.06 -2.37 -6.12
CA GLY A 81 -10.10 -2.38 -7.23
C GLY A 81 -9.00 -1.35 -7.06
N GLY A 82 -8.19 -1.20 -8.09
CA GLY A 82 -7.10 -0.21 -8.10
C GLY A 82 -7.40 0.99 -9.00
N ILE A 83 -6.41 1.88 -9.10
CA ILE A 83 -6.58 3.16 -9.81
C ILE A 83 -5.82 3.26 -11.13
N HIS A 84 -4.87 2.37 -11.40
CA HIS A 84 -4.07 2.43 -12.61
C HIS A 84 -4.07 1.11 -13.36
N VAL A 85 -4.40 1.16 -14.65
CA VAL A 85 -4.51 0.01 -15.54
C VAL A 85 -3.43 0.10 -16.61
N PRO A 86 -2.59 -0.95 -16.82
CA PRO A 86 -1.63 -0.99 -17.92
C PRO A 86 -2.33 -1.26 -19.25
N CYS A 87 -1.67 -0.97 -20.38
CA CYS A 87 -2.25 -1.21 -21.71
C CYS A 87 -2.18 -2.67 -22.17
N PHE A 88 -1.50 -3.57 -21.46
CA PHE A 88 -1.27 -5.00 -21.76
C PHE A 88 -0.58 -5.32 -23.09
N THR A 89 -0.32 -4.34 -23.95
CA THR A 89 0.19 -4.55 -25.33
C THR A 89 1.60 -4.00 -25.56
N CYS A 90 2.11 -3.10 -24.71
CA CYS A 90 3.43 -2.52 -24.89
C CYS A 90 4.57 -3.47 -24.49
N LYS A 91 5.82 -3.09 -24.82
CA LYS A 91 7.02 -3.87 -24.49
C LYS A 91 7.19 -4.13 -22.98
N GLN A 92 6.76 -3.19 -22.11
CA GLN A 92 6.83 -3.40 -20.67
C GLN A 92 5.82 -4.46 -20.22
N CYS A 93 4.58 -4.35 -20.71
CA CYS A 93 3.54 -5.32 -20.41
C CYS A 93 3.89 -6.74 -20.91
N SER A 94 4.46 -6.87 -22.12
CA SER A 94 4.88 -8.18 -22.64
C SER A 94 6.01 -8.86 -21.84
N ARG A 95 6.67 -8.11 -20.94
CA ARG A 95 7.68 -8.61 -20.01
C ARG A 95 7.16 -8.79 -18.58
N GLY A 96 5.88 -8.55 -18.34
CA GLY A 96 5.30 -8.58 -16.98
C GLY A 96 5.55 -7.31 -16.15
N HIS A 97 6.18 -6.29 -16.70
CA HIS A 97 6.43 -5.03 -16.01
C HIS A 97 5.26 -4.06 -16.14
N TYR A 98 4.10 -4.43 -15.62
CA TYR A 98 2.84 -3.72 -15.79
C TYR A 98 2.86 -2.31 -15.21
N THR A 99 3.46 -2.12 -14.04
CA THR A 99 3.58 -0.81 -13.36
C THR A 99 4.52 0.17 -14.09
N LEU A 100 5.35 -0.33 -15.01
CA LEU A 100 6.24 0.47 -15.86
C LEU A 100 5.64 0.74 -17.26
N CYS A 101 4.38 0.38 -17.49
CA CYS A 101 3.67 0.69 -18.72
C CYS A 101 3.54 2.21 -18.91
N PRO A 102 3.85 2.76 -20.11
CA PRO A 102 3.70 4.21 -20.36
C PRO A 102 2.28 4.74 -20.19
N GLU A 103 1.25 3.88 -20.32
CA GLU A 103 -0.15 4.26 -20.14
C GLU A 103 -0.63 4.13 -18.68
N PHE A 104 0.12 3.45 -17.82
CA PHE A 104 -0.30 3.10 -16.46
C PHE A 104 -0.83 4.28 -15.65
N LYS A 105 -0.05 5.37 -15.58
CA LYS A 105 -0.43 6.58 -14.84
C LYS A 105 -1.41 7.51 -15.56
N LYS A 106 -1.80 7.18 -16.80
CA LYS A 106 -2.79 7.97 -17.55
C LYS A 106 -4.22 7.53 -17.25
N THR A 107 -4.40 6.31 -16.72
CA THR A 107 -5.68 5.80 -16.25
C THR A 107 -5.93 6.21 -14.81
N ASN A 108 -7.16 6.46 -14.45
CA ASN A 108 -7.59 6.73 -13.06
C ASN A 108 -9.09 6.54 -12.90
N ILE A 109 -9.53 6.34 -11.66
CA ILE A 109 -10.93 6.44 -11.26
C ILE A 109 -11.36 7.91 -11.18
N HIS A 110 -12.63 8.23 -11.29
CA HIS A 110 -13.13 9.61 -11.30
C HIS A 110 -14.17 9.89 -10.23
N PRO A 111 -13.99 11.01 -9.47
CA PRO A 111 -12.87 11.95 -9.47
C PRO A 111 -11.69 11.50 -8.61
N GLY A 112 -11.87 10.48 -7.76
CA GLY A 112 -10.97 9.89 -6.80
C GLY A 112 -11.75 9.03 -5.81
N GLY A 113 -11.11 8.54 -4.73
CA GLY A 113 -11.73 7.63 -3.76
C GLY A 113 -12.47 8.34 -2.61
N PHE A 114 -12.06 9.57 -2.23
CA PHE A 114 -12.70 10.29 -1.12
C PHE A 114 -13.93 11.07 -1.55
N VAL A 115 -14.96 10.35 -2.02
CA VAL A 115 -16.16 10.89 -2.63
C VAL A 115 -17.36 9.92 -2.45
N GLU A 116 -18.59 10.42 -2.54
CA GLU A 116 -19.77 9.54 -2.44
C GLU A 116 -19.91 8.55 -3.60
N TYR A 117 -19.57 8.95 -4.83
CA TYR A 117 -19.72 8.12 -6.03
C TYR A 117 -18.47 8.17 -6.89
N ILE A 118 -17.96 7.00 -7.25
CA ILE A 118 -16.78 6.82 -8.10
C ILE A 118 -17.21 6.28 -9.45
N LYS A 119 -16.81 6.93 -10.54
CA LYS A 119 -16.91 6.38 -11.88
C LYS A 119 -15.68 5.54 -12.19
N LEU A 120 -15.92 4.34 -12.68
CA LEU A 120 -14.91 3.38 -13.11
C LEU A 120 -14.93 3.32 -14.64
N PRO A 121 -13.86 3.81 -15.31
CA PRO A 121 -13.71 3.72 -16.77
C PRO A 121 -13.66 2.28 -17.28
N GLU A 122 -13.89 2.08 -18.61
CA GLU A 122 -13.91 0.79 -19.28
C GLU A 122 -12.70 -0.09 -18.94
N GLU A 123 -11.49 0.49 -18.93
CA GLU A 123 -10.27 -0.26 -18.63
C GLU A 123 -10.23 -0.80 -17.19
N HIS A 124 -10.80 -0.05 -16.23
CA HIS A 124 -10.90 -0.52 -14.83
C HIS A 124 -11.94 -1.63 -14.73
N VAL A 125 -13.09 -1.48 -15.37
CA VAL A 125 -14.15 -2.50 -15.38
C VAL A 125 -13.63 -3.82 -15.93
N ASN A 126 -12.85 -3.77 -17.01
CA ASN A 126 -12.36 -4.96 -17.70
C ASN A 126 -11.17 -5.64 -17.02
N HIS A 127 -10.36 -4.91 -16.23
CA HIS A 127 -9.05 -5.42 -15.80
C HIS A 127 -8.70 -5.25 -14.33
N LEU A 128 -9.42 -4.39 -13.60
CA LEU A 128 -8.99 -4.00 -12.25
C LEU A 128 -10.16 -3.81 -11.27
N LEU A 129 -11.28 -4.43 -11.54
CA LEU A 129 -12.47 -4.44 -10.69
C LEU A 129 -12.75 -5.86 -10.22
N TYR A 130 -12.93 -6.06 -8.93
CA TYR A 130 -13.09 -7.36 -8.29
C TYR A 130 -14.32 -7.35 -7.39
N LYS A 131 -15.09 -8.44 -7.42
CA LYS A 131 -16.19 -8.64 -6.48
C LYS A 131 -15.65 -8.93 -5.08
N ILE A 132 -16.25 -8.29 -4.09
CA ILE A 132 -15.93 -8.51 -2.68
C ILE A 132 -16.62 -9.81 -2.25
N PRO A 133 -15.89 -10.79 -1.69
CA PRO A 133 -16.47 -12.04 -1.19
C PRO A 133 -17.55 -11.81 -0.13
N ASP A 134 -18.49 -12.74 -0.03
CA ASP A 134 -19.47 -12.75 1.05
C ASP A 134 -18.77 -12.84 2.40
N GLY A 135 -19.28 -12.07 3.38
CA GLY A 135 -18.73 -11.99 4.72
C GLY A 135 -17.60 -10.96 4.92
N MET A 136 -16.90 -10.53 3.85
CA MET A 136 -15.89 -9.47 3.95
C MET A 136 -16.60 -8.10 3.99
N SER A 137 -16.25 -7.24 4.93
CA SER A 137 -16.76 -5.86 5.02
C SER A 137 -16.14 -4.95 3.94
N TYR A 138 -16.75 -3.78 3.69
CA TYR A 138 -16.17 -2.78 2.79
C TYR A 138 -14.84 -2.21 3.33
N SER A 139 -14.72 -2.07 4.65
CA SER A 139 -13.48 -1.60 5.27
C SER A 139 -12.34 -2.59 5.07
N GLU A 140 -12.57 -3.89 5.26
CA GLU A 140 -11.58 -4.93 4.97
C GLU A 140 -11.22 -4.95 3.47
N ALA A 141 -12.22 -4.86 2.59
CA ALA A 141 -12.00 -4.87 1.14
C ALA A 141 -11.21 -3.64 0.66
N SER A 142 -11.31 -2.50 1.34
CA SER A 142 -10.49 -1.31 1.02
C SER A 142 -8.99 -1.54 1.25
N LEU A 143 -8.62 -2.53 2.07
CA LEU A 143 -7.21 -2.93 2.25
C LEU A 143 -6.66 -3.79 1.10
N ALA A 144 -7.48 -4.20 0.13
CA ALA A 144 -7.01 -5.03 -0.98
C ALA A 144 -5.88 -4.35 -1.77
N GLU A 145 -5.96 -3.02 -1.99
CA GLU A 145 -4.93 -2.27 -2.71
C GLU A 145 -3.58 -2.29 -1.98
N PRO A 146 -3.45 -1.84 -0.71
CA PRO A 146 -2.15 -1.87 -0.03
C PRO A 146 -1.61 -3.29 0.21
N VAL A 147 -2.48 -4.30 0.40
CA VAL A 147 -2.06 -5.70 0.48
C VAL A 147 -1.51 -6.18 -0.87
N ALA A 148 -2.17 -5.85 -1.98
CA ALA A 148 -1.71 -6.17 -3.32
C ALA A 148 -0.36 -5.49 -3.64
N CYS A 149 -0.16 -4.23 -3.22
CA CYS A 149 1.14 -3.56 -3.31
C CYS A 149 2.23 -4.34 -2.57
N CYS A 150 1.96 -4.80 -1.34
CA CYS A 150 2.93 -5.58 -0.56
C CYS A 150 3.24 -6.94 -1.21
N ILE A 151 2.24 -7.61 -1.78
CA ILE A 151 2.42 -8.85 -2.55
C ILE A 151 3.32 -8.57 -3.77
N HIS A 152 3.04 -7.52 -4.54
CA HIS A 152 3.85 -7.09 -5.67
C HIS A 152 5.30 -6.82 -5.26
N GLY A 153 5.51 -6.12 -4.14
CA GLY A 153 6.83 -5.85 -3.58
C GLY A 153 7.59 -7.13 -3.21
N GLN A 154 6.92 -8.12 -2.60
CA GLN A 154 7.54 -9.40 -2.27
C GLN A 154 7.78 -10.32 -3.47
N LYS A 155 7.05 -10.12 -4.58
CA LYS A 155 7.29 -10.84 -5.86
C LYS A 155 8.49 -10.29 -6.63
N ALA A 156 9.00 -9.10 -6.28
CA ALA A 156 10.18 -8.53 -6.92
C ALA A 156 11.49 -9.22 -6.52
N VAL A 157 11.46 -10.11 -5.53
CA VAL A 157 12.60 -10.86 -5.01
C VAL A 157 12.16 -12.27 -4.64
N ASP A 158 13.06 -13.23 -4.81
CA ASP A 158 12.82 -14.61 -4.36
C ASP A 158 12.92 -14.66 -2.82
N ILE A 159 11.83 -15.05 -2.17
CA ILE A 159 11.75 -15.29 -0.72
C ILE A 159 11.42 -16.74 -0.50
N TYR A 160 12.34 -17.47 0.12
CA TYR A 160 12.23 -18.91 0.33
C TYR A 160 11.82 -19.25 1.77
N ALA A 161 11.20 -20.40 1.94
CA ALA A 161 11.00 -20.98 3.28
C ALA A 161 12.35 -21.13 3.99
N GLY A 162 12.44 -20.63 5.22
CA GLY A 162 13.67 -20.64 6.00
C GLY A 162 14.53 -19.39 5.91
N ASP A 163 14.20 -18.41 5.06
CA ASP A 163 14.87 -17.10 5.02
C ASP A 163 14.65 -16.30 6.30
N ARG A 164 15.59 -15.44 6.61
CA ARG A 164 15.43 -14.37 7.61
C ARG A 164 15.16 -13.06 6.89
N VAL A 165 14.07 -12.40 7.25
CA VAL A 165 13.65 -11.17 6.59
C VAL A 165 13.58 -10.03 7.61
N LEU A 166 14.19 -8.92 7.27
CA LEU A 166 14.06 -7.66 8.01
C LEU A 166 13.05 -6.74 7.31
N VAL A 167 12.11 -6.21 8.07
CA VAL A 167 11.21 -5.14 7.62
C VAL A 167 11.56 -3.86 8.38
N MET A 168 12.00 -2.84 7.66
CA MET A 168 12.36 -1.53 8.24
C MET A 168 11.18 -0.58 8.16
N GLY A 169 10.49 -0.40 9.29
CA GLY A 169 9.27 0.38 9.48
C GLY A 169 8.12 -0.48 9.99
N ALA A 170 7.55 -0.16 11.16
CA ALA A 170 6.40 -0.81 11.80
C ALA A 170 5.07 -0.04 11.53
N GLY A 171 4.97 0.65 10.40
CA GLY A 171 3.71 1.21 9.92
C GLY A 171 2.82 0.14 9.27
N PRO A 172 1.60 0.50 8.80
CA PRO A 172 0.64 -0.45 8.21
C PRO A 172 1.27 -1.34 7.13
N ILE A 173 2.07 -0.74 6.25
CA ILE A 173 2.77 -1.46 5.16
C ILE A 173 3.75 -2.50 5.71
N GLY A 174 4.59 -2.12 6.69
CA GLY A 174 5.53 -3.07 7.31
C GLY A 174 4.82 -4.23 8.01
N LEU A 175 3.69 -3.95 8.67
CA LEU A 175 2.87 -4.96 9.34
C LEU A 175 2.16 -5.88 8.34
N ILE A 176 1.71 -5.38 7.18
CA ILE A 176 1.19 -6.22 6.09
C ILE A 176 2.31 -7.11 5.53
N HIS A 177 3.49 -6.56 5.26
CA HIS A 177 4.64 -7.38 4.82
C HIS A 177 4.97 -8.50 5.79
N SER A 178 4.96 -8.22 7.09
CA SER A 178 5.24 -9.22 8.14
C SER A 178 4.27 -10.40 8.09
N GLN A 179 2.98 -10.14 8.01
CA GLN A 179 1.94 -11.16 7.95
C GLN A 179 2.07 -12.03 6.68
N LEU A 180 2.29 -11.40 5.53
CA LEU A 180 2.53 -12.11 4.26
C LEU A 180 3.79 -12.99 4.32
N LEU A 181 4.87 -12.52 4.97
CA LEU A 181 6.12 -13.28 5.15
C LEU A 181 5.91 -14.51 6.03
N LYS A 182 5.14 -14.40 7.10
CA LYS A 182 4.81 -15.56 7.96
C LYS A 182 4.07 -16.63 7.19
N ASN A 183 3.19 -16.23 6.27
CA ASN A 183 2.49 -17.18 5.40
C ASN A 183 3.42 -17.89 4.39
N LYS A 184 4.60 -17.31 4.09
CA LYS A 184 5.65 -17.92 3.25
C LYS A 184 6.59 -18.87 4.00
N LEU A 185 6.36 -19.11 5.30
CA LEU A 185 7.17 -19.98 6.15
C LEU A 185 8.64 -19.53 6.24
N VAL A 186 8.89 -18.23 6.23
CA VAL A 186 10.23 -17.70 6.51
C VAL A 186 10.63 -18.07 7.95
N LYS A 187 11.93 -18.23 8.18
CA LYS A 187 12.47 -18.64 9.48
C LYS A 187 12.27 -17.58 10.55
N GLU A 188 12.39 -16.32 10.15
CA GLU A 188 12.36 -15.19 11.08
C GLU A 188 11.94 -13.90 10.37
N VAL A 189 11.04 -13.17 10.98
CA VAL A 189 10.66 -11.81 10.61
C VAL A 189 11.08 -10.87 11.72
N VAL A 190 12.03 -9.99 11.42
CA VAL A 190 12.45 -8.90 12.32
C VAL A 190 11.85 -7.60 11.84
N ILE A 191 11.25 -6.81 12.75
CA ILE A 191 10.73 -5.46 12.41
C ILE A 191 11.52 -4.42 13.19
N THR A 192 11.91 -3.34 12.52
CA THR A 192 12.54 -2.19 13.17
C THR A 192 11.68 -0.93 12.98
N ASP A 193 11.65 -0.09 14.00
CA ASP A 193 11.08 1.27 13.97
C ASP A 193 11.78 2.10 15.04
N VAL A 194 11.58 3.40 15.02
CA VAL A 194 12.06 4.32 16.08
C VAL A 194 10.99 4.54 17.17
N SER A 195 9.81 3.98 17.01
CA SER A 195 8.66 4.13 17.89
C SER A 195 8.35 2.83 18.63
N ASP A 196 8.60 2.79 19.95
CA ASP A 196 8.20 1.65 20.78
C ASP A 196 6.71 1.34 20.68
N HIS A 197 5.89 2.38 20.56
CA HIS A 197 4.46 2.23 20.43
C HIS A 197 4.07 1.41 19.20
N ARG A 198 4.73 1.62 18.06
CA ARG A 198 4.49 0.83 16.82
C ARG A 198 5.05 -0.58 16.94
N LEU A 199 6.17 -0.74 17.63
CA LEU A 199 6.82 -2.04 17.82
C LEU A 199 6.05 -2.95 18.79
N ASN A 200 5.38 -2.40 19.80
CA ASN A 200 4.68 -3.17 20.83
C ASN A 200 3.63 -4.12 20.28
N ASN A 201 2.96 -3.75 19.21
CA ASN A 201 1.92 -4.57 18.58
C ASN A 201 2.45 -5.43 17.42
N ALA A 202 3.71 -5.25 16.99
CA ALA A 202 4.22 -5.91 15.79
C ALA A 202 4.24 -7.44 15.87
N HIS A 203 4.33 -8.02 17.07
CA HIS A 203 4.23 -9.47 17.28
C HIS A 203 2.86 -10.03 16.88
N GLU A 204 1.77 -9.28 17.10
CA GLU A 204 0.43 -9.65 16.67
C GLU A 204 0.33 -9.75 15.14
N PHE A 205 1.18 -9.01 14.44
CA PHE A 205 1.29 -9.02 12.98
C PHE A 205 2.40 -9.94 12.44
N GLY A 206 2.90 -10.86 13.25
CA GLY A 206 3.82 -11.90 12.81
C GLY A 206 5.31 -11.58 12.97
N ALA A 207 5.71 -10.50 13.62
CA ALA A 207 7.11 -10.27 13.95
C ALA A 207 7.60 -11.27 15.01
N ASP A 208 8.74 -11.91 14.76
CA ASP A 208 9.42 -12.76 15.73
C ASP A 208 10.30 -11.93 16.69
N LEU A 209 10.86 -10.83 16.18
CA LEU A 209 11.68 -9.89 16.94
C LEU A 209 11.39 -8.46 16.52
N THR A 210 11.35 -7.55 17.49
CA THR A 210 11.24 -6.11 17.26
C THR A 210 12.46 -5.39 17.83
N ILE A 211 12.99 -4.40 17.09
CA ILE A 211 14.18 -3.64 17.53
C ILE A 211 13.89 -2.15 17.35
N ASN A 212 13.98 -1.38 18.47
CA ASN A 212 13.91 0.07 18.41
C ASN A 212 15.27 0.64 17.96
N THR A 213 15.28 1.19 16.74
CA THR A 213 16.49 1.78 16.14
C THR A 213 16.66 3.27 16.45
N GLY A 214 15.76 3.87 17.21
CA GLY A 214 15.95 5.20 17.79
C GLY A 214 17.01 5.22 18.88
N ASP A 215 17.06 4.15 19.69
CA ASP A 215 17.96 4.01 20.84
C ASP A 215 19.08 2.98 20.60
N THR A 216 18.97 2.15 19.55
CA THR A 216 19.86 1.01 19.31
C THR A 216 20.46 1.06 17.91
N ASN A 217 21.77 0.95 17.81
CA ASN A 217 22.42 0.71 16.53
C ASN A 217 22.15 -0.73 16.07
N LEU A 218 21.47 -0.90 14.94
CA LEU A 218 21.04 -2.19 14.44
C LEU A 218 22.20 -3.16 14.18
N GLU A 219 23.29 -2.69 13.54
CA GLU A 219 24.44 -3.54 13.21
C GLU A 219 25.14 -4.05 14.48
N MET A 220 25.36 -3.16 15.45
CA MET A 220 25.98 -3.53 16.72
C MET A 220 25.10 -4.53 17.48
N TYR A 221 23.79 -4.27 17.55
CA TYR A 221 22.85 -5.17 18.20
C TYR A 221 22.90 -6.58 17.59
N LEU A 222 22.83 -6.69 16.27
CA LEU A 222 22.88 -7.98 15.58
C LEU A 222 24.21 -8.70 15.83
N GLN A 223 25.32 -7.97 15.84
CA GLN A 223 26.65 -8.52 16.15
C GLN A 223 26.73 -9.06 17.57
N GLU A 224 26.25 -8.31 18.56
CA GLU A 224 26.24 -8.71 19.98
C GLU A 224 25.37 -9.96 20.21
N GLN A 225 24.25 -10.08 19.47
CA GLN A 225 23.38 -11.25 19.52
C GLN A 225 23.90 -12.44 18.68
N GLY A 226 25.00 -12.29 17.96
CA GLY A 226 25.51 -13.34 17.06
C GLY A 226 24.55 -13.62 15.89
N HIS A 227 23.72 -12.62 15.50
CA HIS A 227 22.75 -12.78 14.43
C HIS A 227 23.44 -12.78 13.06
N PRO A 228 23.15 -13.77 12.17
CA PRO A 228 23.89 -13.94 10.91
C PRO A 228 23.56 -12.90 9.83
N GLY A 229 22.67 -11.94 10.08
CA GLY A 229 22.13 -11.04 9.08
C GLY A 229 20.89 -11.61 8.36
N PHE A 230 20.45 -10.92 7.31
CA PHE A 230 19.18 -11.17 6.63
C PHE A 230 19.38 -11.62 5.18
N ASP A 231 18.50 -12.48 4.69
CA ASP A 231 18.45 -12.89 3.30
C ASP A 231 17.75 -11.81 2.45
N VAL A 232 16.71 -11.21 3.01
CA VAL A 232 15.97 -10.10 2.40
C VAL A 232 15.75 -8.98 3.41
N VAL A 233 15.88 -7.72 2.96
CA VAL A 233 15.51 -6.53 3.73
C VAL A 233 14.47 -5.74 2.95
N ILE A 234 13.31 -5.45 3.56
CA ILE A 234 12.26 -4.64 2.95
C ILE A 234 12.23 -3.26 3.64
N ILE A 235 12.49 -2.20 2.88
CA ILE A 235 12.39 -0.82 3.38
C ILE A 235 10.96 -0.32 3.20
N ALA A 236 10.18 -0.37 4.27
CA ALA A 236 8.77 0.03 4.32
C ALA A 236 8.58 1.47 4.85
N ALA A 237 9.65 2.24 4.97
CA ALA A 237 9.64 3.65 5.39
C ALA A 237 10.42 4.52 4.40
N GLY A 238 9.91 5.71 4.08
CA GLY A 238 10.47 6.63 3.09
C GLY A 238 11.73 7.40 3.55
N ILE A 239 12.61 6.75 4.30
CA ILE A 239 13.82 7.33 4.90
C ILE A 239 15.05 6.82 4.15
N SER A 240 15.75 7.71 3.44
CA SER A 240 16.89 7.35 2.60
C SER A 240 18.07 6.74 3.36
N ALA A 241 18.30 7.17 4.61
CA ALA A 241 19.36 6.64 5.46
C ALA A 241 19.21 5.14 5.81
N LEU A 242 18.03 4.56 5.60
CA LEU A 242 17.80 3.13 5.82
C LEU A 242 18.47 2.24 4.77
N LEU A 243 18.71 2.73 3.55
CA LEU A 243 19.28 1.89 2.50
C LEU A 243 20.73 1.46 2.78
N PRO A 244 21.67 2.33 3.17
CA PRO A 244 22.99 1.90 3.59
C PRO A 244 22.94 0.94 4.80
N GLN A 245 22.09 1.21 5.79
CA GLN A 245 21.91 0.32 6.94
C GLN A 245 21.41 -1.07 6.51
N ALA A 246 20.42 -1.12 5.60
CA ALA A 246 19.91 -2.37 5.04
C ALA A 246 21.02 -3.18 4.35
N MET A 247 21.87 -2.51 3.54
CA MET A 247 22.99 -3.15 2.85
C MET A 247 24.02 -3.75 3.81
N ASN A 248 24.28 -3.10 4.96
CA ASN A 248 25.26 -3.57 5.94
C ASN A 248 24.79 -4.83 6.67
N VAL A 249 23.49 -4.96 6.97
CA VAL A 249 22.93 -6.11 7.69
C VAL A 249 22.51 -7.27 6.77
N LEU A 250 22.64 -7.08 5.46
CA LEU A 250 22.31 -8.07 4.47
C LEU A 250 23.41 -9.17 4.39
N LYS A 251 23.04 -10.43 4.33
CA LYS A 251 23.95 -11.54 4.04
C LYS A 251 24.50 -11.44 2.63
N ARG A 252 25.52 -12.23 2.35
CA ARG A 252 26.00 -12.44 0.98
C ARG A 252 24.90 -13.10 0.14
N GLY A 253 24.72 -12.60 -1.09
CA GLY A 253 23.63 -13.03 -1.98
C GLY A 253 22.25 -12.46 -1.64
N GLY A 254 22.14 -11.65 -0.56
CA GLY A 254 20.86 -11.09 -0.14
C GLY A 254 20.40 -9.89 -0.96
N THR A 255 19.12 -9.54 -0.80
CA THR A 255 18.49 -8.44 -1.59
C THR A 255 17.77 -7.44 -0.70
N VAL A 256 17.98 -6.15 -0.96
CA VAL A 256 17.19 -5.05 -0.40
C VAL A 256 16.06 -4.69 -1.36
N VAL A 257 14.82 -4.65 -0.85
CA VAL A 257 13.64 -4.18 -1.56
C VAL A 257 13.32 -2.74 -1.12
N CYS A 258 13.48 -1.78 -2.04
CA CYS A 258 13.05 -0.40 -1.85
C CYS A 258 11.55 -0.32 -2.16
N PHE A 259 10.71 -0.45 -1.12
CA PHE A 259 9.26 -0.47 -1.27
C PHE A 259 8.65 0.93 -1.15
N SER A 260 9.08 1.72 -0.17
CA SER A 260 8.55 3.08 0.01
C SER A 260 9.30 4.11 -0.82
N PRO A 261 8.62 5.17 -1.31
CA PRO A 261 9.29 6.26 -2.01
C PRO A 261 10.23 6.99 -1.03
N PHE A 262 11.45 7.25 -1.46
CA PHE A 262 12.35 8.13 -0.71
C PHE A 262 11.94 9.59 -0.93
N THR A 263 11.77 10.34 0.16
CA THR A 263 11.50 11.78 0.11
C THR A 263 12.77 12.52 -0.32
N VAL A 264 12.65 13.40 -1.35
CA VAL A 264 13.76 14.19 -1.94
C VAL A 264 14.78 13.30 -2.67
N LYS A 265 15.51 13.84 -3.65
CA LYS A 265 16.53 13.13 -4.44
C LYS A 265 17.77 12.84 -3.57
N PRO A 266 17.78 11.79 -2.74
CA PRO A 266 18.88 11.55 -1.83
C PRO A 266 20.07 10.99 -2.60
N VAL A 267 21.22 11.55 -2.33
CA VAL A 267 22.51 10.94 -2.68
C VAL A 267 22.96 10.13 -1.48
N MET A 268 23.28 8.85 -1.70
CA MET A 268 23.73 7.92 -0.67
C MET A 268 25.05 7.29 -1.09
N GLU A 269 25.94 7.09 -0.13
CA GLU A 269 27.19 6.35 -0.34
C GLU A 269 26.96 4.89 0.05
N ILE A 270 27.27 3.98 -0.89
CA ILE A 270 27.23 2.53 -0.68
C ILE A 270 28.57 1.97 -1.15
N ASP A 271 29.16 1.06 -0.37
CA ASP A 271 30.35 0.34 -0.79
C ASP A 271 30.03 -0.57 -1.99
N ALA A 272 30.50 -0.18 -3.17
CA ALA A 272 30.25 -0.90 -4.41
C ALA A 272 30.87 -2.31 -4.43
N SER A 273 31.86 -2.62 -3.56
CA SER A 273 32.43 -3.95 -3.45
C SER A 273 31.43 -5.01 -3.01
N MET A 274 30.39 -4.61 -2.28
CA MET A 274 29.29 -5.49 -1.85
C MET A 274 28.54 -6.12 -3.03
N PHE A 275 28.45 -5.42 -4.17
CA PHE A 275 27.77 -5.96 -5.37
C PHE A 275 28.58 -7.04 -6.07
N PHE A 276 29.90 -6.92 -6.07
CA PHE A 276 30.77 -7.88 -6.75
C PHE A 276 31.21 -9.03 -5.84
N HIS A 277 31.70 -8.74 -4.64
CA HIS A 277 32.26 -9.76 -3.76
C HIS A 277 31.20 -10.51 -2.96
N ASP A 278 30.12 -9.83 -2.60
CA ASP A 278 29.06 -10.40 -1.76
C ASP A 278 27.79 -10.71 -2.56
N GLU A 279 27.73 -10.37 -3.86
CA GLU A 279 26.59 -10.58 -4.74
C GLU A 279 25.28 -9.99 -4.17
N LYS A 280 25.37 -8.92 -3.35
CA LYS A 280 24.20 -8.25 -2.81
C LYS A 280 23.47 -7.48 -3.89
N SER A 281 22.15 -7.36 -3.76
CA SER A 281 21.30 -6.70 -4.74
C SER A 281 20.39 -5.64 -4.12
N ILE A 282 19.96 -4.67 -4.93
CA ILE A 282 18.93 -3.69 -4.60
C ILE A 282 17.87 -3.74 -5.69
N VAL A 283 16.60 -3.88 -5.29
CA VAL A 283 15.46 -3.92 -6.19
C VAL A 283 14.46 -2.84 -5.79
N GLY A 284 13.98 -2.06 -6.76
CA GLY A 284 12.89 -1.11 -6.57
C GLY A 284 11.55 -1.75 -6.93
N THR A 285 10.50 -1.36 -6.24
CA THR A 285 9.12 -1.72 -6.57
C THR A 285 8.25 -0.48 -6.66
N TYR A 286 7.19 -0.53 -7.44
CA TYR A 286 6.27 0.58 -7.60
C TYR A 286 4.86 0.11 -7.82
N SER A 287 3.91 0.60 -6.99
CA SER A 287 2.47 0.36 -7.15
C SER A 287 2.11 -1.14 -7.15
N VAL A 288 1.06 -1.51 -7.88
CA VAL A 288 0.51 -2.87 -7.97
C VAL A 288 0.06 -3.15 -9.40
N SER A 289 0.15 -4.40 -9.84
CA SER A 289 -0.45 -4.84 -11.09
C SER A 289 -1.85 -5.43 -10.85
N PRO A 290 -2.68 -5.58 -11.89
CA PRO A 290 -3.98 -6.22 -11.73
C PRO A 290 -3.93 -7.65 -11.14
N TYR A 291 -2.85 -8.36 -11.33
CA TYR A 291 -2.72 -9.76 -10.93
C TYR A 291 -2.53 -10.00 -9.42
N GLU A 292 -2.12 -9.00 -8.64
CA GLU A 292 -1.95 -9.13 -7.20
C GLU A 292 -3.25 -8.88 -6.41
N PHE A 293 -4.27 -8.27 -7.02
CA PHE A 293 -5.53 -7.98 -6.31
C PHE A 293 -6.29 -9.23 -5.89
N GLU A 294 -6.37 -10.24 -6.74
CA GLU A 294 -7.03 -11.49 -6.40
C GLU A 294 -6.34 -12.19 -5.22
N GLU A 295 -5.00 -12.24 -5.23
CA GLU A 295 -4.22 -12.78 -4.11
C GLU A 295 -4.45 -11.98 -2.82
N ALA A 296 -4.53 -10.64 -2.93
CA ALA A 296 -4.78 -9.77 -1.78
C ALA A 296 -6.16 -10.02 -1.16
N ILE A 297 -7.20 -10.12 -1.99
CA ILE A 297 -8.56 -10.44 -1.54
C ILE A 297 -8.58 -11.81 -0.85
N LEU A 298 -7.94 -12.81 -1.45
CA LEU A 298 -7.83 -14.14 -0.84
C LEU A 298 -7.03 -14.13 0.46
N ALA A 299 -5.95 -13.35 0.56
CA ALA A 299 -5.17 -13.21 1.78
C ALA A 299 -6.00 -12.59 2.93
N ILE A 300 -6.83 -11.60 2.63
CA ILE A 300 -7.76 -10.99 3.58
C ILE A 300 -8.84 -12.01 3.97
N GLN A 301 -9.49 -12.62 3.00
CA GLN A 301 -10.59 -13.58 3.21
C GLN A 301 -10.17 -14.78 4.06
N ASN A 302 -8.95 -15.27 3.88
CA ASN A 302 -8.41 -16.42 4.61
C ASN A 302 -7.75 -16.03 5.95
N GLY A 303 -7.83 -14.77 6.38
CA GLY A 303 -7.27 -14.31 7.64
C GLY A 303 -5.74 -14.29 7.70
N VAL A 304 -5.06 -14.31 6.54
CA VAL A 304 -3.61 -14.08 6.47
C VAL A 304 -3.28 -12.66 6.90
N ILE A 305 -4.18 -11.72 6.60
CA ILE A 305 -4.10 -10.32 7.03
C ILE A 305 -5.12 -10.09 8.15
N ASN A 306 -4.64 -9.74 9.33
CA ASN A 306 -5.46 -9.31 10.47
C ASN A 306 -5.95 -7.88 10.22
N THR A 307 -7.05 -7.75 9.50
CA THR A 307 -7.64 -6.46 9.11
C THR A 307 -8.23 -5.73 10.31
N GLU A 308 -8.78 -6.46 11.28
CA GLU A 308 -9.37 -5.89 12.49
C GLU A 308 -8.32 -5.13 13.33
N ALA A 309 -7.15 -5.71 13.50
CA ALA A 309 -6.06 -5.05 14.22
C ALA A 309 -5.40 -3.91 13.40
N LEU A 310 -5.40 -4.01 12.06
CA LEU A 310 -4.85 -2.96 11.19
C LEU A 310 -5.75 -1.73 11.11
N ILE A 311 -7.08 -1.89 10.99
CA ILE A 311 -8.03 -0.79 10.91
C ILE A 311 -8.29 -0.24 12.30
N THR A 312 -7.49 0.74 12.71
CA THR A 312 -7.60 1.33 14.05
C THR A 312 -8.69 2.39 14.15
N HIS A 313 -9.07 3.01 13.04
CA HIS A 313 -10.08 4.06 13.00
C HIS A 313 -10.98 3.94 11.77
N GLU A 314 -12.28 4.09 11.99
CA GLU A 314 -13.25 4.37 10.94
C GLU A 314 -13.83 5.77 11.18
N MET A 315 -13.79 6.63 10.17
CA MET A 315 -14.20 8.03 10.30
C MET A 315 -15.13 8.42 9.14
N PRO A 316 -16.05 9.37 9.35
CA PRO A 316 -16.86 9.91 8.26
C PRO A 316 -15.98 10.50 7.14
N LEU A 317 -16.43 10.40 5.89
CA LEU A 317 -15.74 10.99 4.73
C LEU A 317 -15.50 12.51 4.91
N ALA A 318 -16.38 13.20 5.60
CA ALA A 318 -16.25 14.63 5.92
C ALA A 318 -15.04 14.97 6.80
N ASP A 319 -14.51 13.98 7.55
CA ASP A 319 -13.43 14.16 8.51
C ASP A 319 -12.04 13.84 7.90
N LEU A 320 -11.89 13.82 6.56
CA LEU A 320 -10.60 13.49 5.91
C LEU A 320 -9.45 14.39 6.41
N GLY A 321 -9.67 15.69 6.56
CA GLY A 321 -8.63 16.61 7.09
C GLY A 321 -8.18 16.22 8.49
N LYS A 322 -9.12 15.88 9.37
CA LYS A 322 -8.85 15.39 10.72
C LYS A 322 -8.14 14.02 10.73
N ALA A 323 -8.50 13.12 9.80
CA ALA A 323 -7.84 11.82 9.66
C ALA A 323 -6.36 11.98 9.26
N ILE A 324 -6.06 12.92 8.38
CA ILE A 324 -4.67 13.28 8.00
C ILE A 324 -3.91 13.82 9.22
N GLU A 325 -4.50 14.76 9.95
CA GLU A 325 -3.91 15.34 11.15
C GLU A 325 -3.59 14.27 12.21
N LEU A 326 -4.53 13.36 12.49
CA LEU A 326 -4.32 12.24 13.43
C LEU A 326 -3.13 11.36 13.01
N THR A 327 -3.01 11.06 11.72
CA THR A 327 -1.91 10.23 11.21
C THR A 327 -0.56 10.94 11.32
N GLN A 328 -0.51 12.26 11.14
CA GLN A 328 0.72 13.05 11.22
C GLN A 328 1.19 13.28 12.67
N ASN A 329 0.27 13.50 13.60
CA ASN A 329 0.57 13.88 14.98
C ASN A 329 1.17 12.73 15.82
N LYS A 330 1.09 11.49 15.39
CA LYS A 330 1.68 10.28 16.04
C LYS A 330 1.34 10.12 17.53
N THR A 331 0.31 10.81 18.01
CA THR A 331 -0.08 10.84 19.43
C THR A 331 -1.03 9.71 19.81
N GLU A 332 -1.72 9.13 18.84
CA GLU A 332 -2.65 8.02 19.01
C GLU A 332 -2.11 6.77 18.31
N ASN A 333 -2.64 5.61 18.68
CA ASN A 333 -2.29 4.35 18.03
C ASN A 333 -2.96 4.25 16.65
N VAL A 334 -2.50 5.08 15.72
CA VAL A 334 -3.03 5.10 14.35
C VAL A 334 -2.19 4.19 13.48
N LEU A 335 -2.79 3.10 12.99
CA LEU A 335 -2.23 2.29 11.92
C LEU A 335 -2.95 2.61 10.60
N LYS A 336 -4.19 2.20 10.46
CA LYS A 336 -4.99 2.46 9.26
C LYS A 336 -6.29 3.17 9.62
N ILE A 337 -6.54 4.28 8.91
CA ILE A 337 -7.83 4.99 8.95
C ILE A 337 -8.60 4.65 7.68
N VAL A 338 -9.87 4.31 7.84
CA VAL A 338 -10.81 4.09 6.73
C VAL A 338 -11.90 5.15 6.80
N LEU A 339 -12.06 5.90 5.71
CA LEU A 339 -13.13 6.89 5.54
C LEU A 339 -14.39 6.19 5.06
N LYS A 340 -15.51 6.47 5.73
CA LYS A 340 -16.82 5.86 5.46
C LYS A 340 -17.76 6.87 4.85
N ASN A 341 -18.51 6.43 3.85
CA ASN A 341 -19.68 7.14 3.36
C ASN A 341 -20.93 6.48 3.97
N GLU A 342 -21.63 7.21 4.81
CA GLU A 342 -22.86 6.78 5.51
C GLU A 342 -24.06 6.67 4.57
#